data_4755baa3923a01776cf9786b2dcd7739
#
_entry.id   4755baa3923a01776cf9786b2dcd7739
#
_cell.length_a   1.000
_cell.length_b   1.000
_cell.length_c   1.000
_cell.angle_alpha   90.00
_cell.angle_beta   90.00
_cell.angle_gamma   90.00
#
_symmetry.space_group_name_H-M   'P 1'
#
loop_
_entity.id
_entity.type
_entity.pdbx_description
1 polymer ?
#
loop_
_entity_poly.entity_id
_entity_poly.type
_entity_poly.pdbx_seq_one_letter_code
_entity_poly.pdbx_strand_id
1 'polypeptide(L)'
;VFSKEMNNLLNVFDAVIMIPLFHRNNLLGAVAVGKKFMKEKYSEADIKILEIIANHLTKALFNYQLIQNVEDKRNQLNLKLLELETLFDISVAISSVLNVKDLREEILWRATGVLNASRGIVLVPKENSPILEISASFNWDDENTLLSKNLKMLSKVTKDKKGVILTAADKTSIQEKLGEKDIIIVPLQAKDKNLGFMLLCSKETRTGTEPFNQNDMDLLSALCNQAAVALDNARLFKNITEEKQFNENILDSIATGVITLDNLGEI
;
A
#
# COMPACT_ATOMS: atom_id res chain seq x y z
N VAL A 1 -13.59 -13.89 -50.18
CA VAL A 1 -14.92 -13.39 -49.79
C VAL A 1 -14.76 -12.61 -48.48
N PHE A 2 -14.64 -11.29 -48.63
CA PHE A 2 -14.55 -10.42 -47.42
C PHE A 2 -15.91 -10.41 -46.72
N SER A 3 -15.92 -10.42 -45.40
CA SER A 3 -17.14 -10.38 -44.60
C SER A 3 -17.90 -9.07 -44.88
N LYS A 4 -19.22 -9.08 -44.65
CA LYS A 4 -20.10 -7.90 -44.82
C LYS A 4 -19.58 -6.68 -44.01
N GLU A 5 -18.91 -6.95 -42.88
CA GLU A 5 -18.30 -5.94 -42.01
C GLU A 5 -17.08 -5.26 -42.65
N MET A 6 -16.25 -6.00 -43.36
CA MET A 6 -15.09 -5.45 -44.07
C MET A 6 -15.51 -4.51 -45.21
N ASN A 7 -16.58 -4.85 -45.93
CA ASN A 7 -17.14 -3.98 -46.98
C ASN A 7 -17.74 -2.70 -46.39
N ASN A 8 -18.33 -2.77 -45.23
CA ASN A 8 -18.83 -1.58 -44.50
C ASN A 8 -17.68 -0.65 -44.11
N LEU A 9 -16.57 -1.19 -43.62
CA LEU A 9 -15.38 -0.42 -43.26
C LEU A 9 -14.75 0.26 -44.49
N LEU A 10 -14.63 -0.43 -45.60
CA LEU A 10 -14.13 0.16 -46.84
C LEU A 10 -14.99 1.34 -47.29
N ASN A 11 -16.31 1.22 -47.17
CA ASN A 11 -17.24 2.29 -47.54
C ASN A 11 -17.17 3.49 -46.58
N VAL A 12 -17.00 3.28 -45.30
CA VAL A 12 -16.88 4.35 -44.30
C VAL A 12 -15.64 5.21 -44.56
N PHE A 13 -14.53 4.60 -44.99
CA PHE A 13 -13.26 5.30 -45.24
C PHE A 13 -13.07 5.70 -46.71
N ASP A 14 -14.07 5.50 -47.61
CA ASP A 14 -13.95 5.63 -49.08
C ASP A 14 -12.67 4.93 -49.62
N ALA A 15 -12.35 3.79 -49.01
CA ALA A 15 -11.15 3.03 -49.31
C ALA A 15 -11.39 1.97 -50.39
N VAL A 16 -10.40 1.80 -51.27
CA VAL A 16 -10.39 0.78 -52.32
C VAL A 16 -9.52 -0.41 -51.94
N ILE A 17 -8.50 -0.16 -51.17
CA ILE A 17 -7.56 -1.18 -50.67
C ILE A 17 -7.46 -1.03 -49.13
N MET A 18 -7.45 -2.17 -48.41
CA MET A 18 -7.15 -2.22 -46.98
C MET A 18 -6.06 -3.26 -46.77
N ILE A 19 -4.98 -2.84 -46.10
CA ILE A 19 -3.82 -3.68 -45.85
C ILE A 19 -3.71 -3.80 -44.33
N PRO A 20 -3.93 -5.00 -43.76
CA PRO A 20 -3.78 -5.20 -42.31
C PRO A 20 -2.32 -5.18 -41.91
N LEU A 21 -2.03 -4.57 -40.76
CA LEU A 21 -0.71 -4.47 -40.18
C LEU A 21 -0.57 -5.58 -39.11
N PHE A 22 -0.04 -6.73 -39.53
CA PHE A 22 0.20 -7.85 -38.62
C PHE A 22 1.65 -7.92 -38.15
N HIS A 23 1.84 -8.02 -36.86
CA HIS A 23 3.12 -8.45 -36.31
C HIS A 23 2.94 -9.83 -35.66
N ARG A 24 3.58 -10.86 -36.26
CA ARG A 24 3.31 -12.28 -35.94
C ARG A 24 1.81 -12.57 -36.09
N ASN A 25 1.12 -12.90 -34.96
CA ASN A 25 -0.31 -13.21 -34.95
C ASN A 25 -1.19 -12.07 -34.40
N ASN A 26 -0.59 -10.90 -34.10
CA ASN A 26 -1.34 -9.76 -33.55
C ASN A 26 -1.60 -8.71 -34.62
N LEU A 27 -2.87 -8.32 -34.75
CA LEU A 27 -3.28 -7.21 -35.60
C LEU A 27 -3.00 -5.89 -34.86
N LEU A 28 -2.08 -5.09 -35.39
CA LEU A 28 -1.73 -3.76 -34.82
C LEU A 28 -2.60 -2.64 -35.40
N GLY A 29 -3.18 -2.85 -36.56
CA GLY A 29 -3.99 -1.87 -37.27
C GLY A 29 -4.20 -2.23 -38.73
N ALA A 30 -4.69 -1.30 -39.52
CA ALA A 30 -4.83 -1.45 -40.96
C ALA A 30 -4.55 -0.12 -41.67
N VAL A 31 -3.99 -0.19 -42.85
CA VAL A 31 -3.85 0.95 -43.77
C VAL A 31 -4.97 0.89 -44.79
N ALA A 32 -5.81 1.92 -44.82
CA ALA A 32 -6.85 2.09 -45.81
C ALA A 32 -6.37 3.09 -46.90
N VAL A 33 -6.48 2.72 -48.15
CA VAL A 33 -6.04 3.54 -49.29
C VAL A 33 -7.25 3.81 -50.20
N GLY A 34 -7.51 5.09 -50.48
CA GLY A 34 -8.61 5.55 -51.34
C GLY A 34 -8.34 5.36 -52.83
N LYS A 35 -9.21 5.95 -53.65
CA LYS A 35 -9.08 5.89 -55.12
C LYS A 35 -7.80 6.55 -55.60
N LYS A 36 -7.18 5.95 -56.60
CA LYS A 36 -6.00 6.51 -57.25
C LYS A 36 -6.36 7.81 -57.99
N PHE A 37 -5.43 8.77 -58.00
CA PHE A 37 -5.60 10.02 -58.76
C PHE A 37 -5.83 9.68 -60.25
N MET A 38 -6.72 10.40 -60.93
CA MET A 38 -7.17 10.14 -62.29
C MET A 38 -8.03 8.89 -62.56
N LYS A 39 -8.64 8.30 -61.50
CA LYS A 39 -9.52 7.11 -61.59
C LYS A 39 -8.88 5.84 -62.18
N GLU A 40 -7.56 5.77 -62.22
CA GLU A 40 -6.85 4.56 -62.63
C GLU A 40 -6.99 3.45 -61.57
N LYS A 41 -6.91 2.19 -62.02
CA LYS A 41 -6.87 1.04 -61.10
C LYS A 41 -5.44 0.88 -60.57
N TYR A 42 -5.32 0.39 -59.32
CA TYR A 42 -4.04 -0.01 -58.75
C TYR A 42 -3.48 -1.21 -59.52
N SER A 43 -2.23 -1.10 -59.94
CA SER A 43 -1.48 -2.20 -60.58
C SER A 43 -0.91 -3.15 -59.55
N GLU A 44 -0.47 -4.34 -59.93
CA GLU A 44 0.22 -5.28 -59.06
C GLU A 44 1.51 -4.66 -58.47
N ALA A 45 2.21 -3.81 -59.21
CA ALA A 45 3.37 -3.09 -58.72
C ALA A 45 3.01 -2.08 -57.62
N ASP A 46 1.89 -1.36 -57.74
CA ASP A 46 1.39 -0.45 -56.73
C ASP A 46 1.07 -1.22 -55.43
N ILE A 47 0.41 -2.38 -55.56
CA ILE A 47 0.04 -3.22 -54.40
C ILE A 47 1.30 -3.70 -53.68
N LYS A 48 2.32 -4.17 -54.40
CA LYS A 48 3.60 -4.59 -53.80
C LYS A 48 4.30 -3.46 -53.04
N ILE A 49 4.27 -2.25 -53.59
CA ILE A 49 4.84 -1.07 -52.92
C ILE A 49 4.06 -0.79 -51.61
N LEU A 50 2.74 -0.82 -51.64
CA LEU A 50 1.89 -0.61 -50.48
C LEU A 50 2.12 -1.67 -49.42
N GLU A 51 2.31 -2.94 -49.79
CA GLU A 51 2.66 -4.02 -48.86
C GLU A 51 4.03 -3.80 -48.18
N ILE A 52 5.03 -3.33 -48.95
CA ILE A 52 6.34 -2.98 -48.41
C ILE A 52 6.21 -1.86 -47.35
N ILE A 53 5.45 -0.80 -47.71
CA ILE A 53 5.19 0.33 -46.80
C ILE A 53 4.45 -0.14 -45.57
N ALA A 54 3.40 -0.95 -45.72
CA ALA A 54 2.64 -1.52 -44.58
C ALA A 54 3.52 -2.36 -43.65
N ASN A 55 4.44 -3.16 -44.22
CA ASN A 55 5.40 -3.93 -43.43
C ASN A 55 6.38 -3.03 -42.63
N HIS A 56 6.82 -1.93 -43.23
CA HIS A 56 7.64 -0.93 -42.53
C HIS A 56 6.85 -0.23 -41.41
N LEU A 57 5.62 0.18 -41.69
CA LEU A 57 4.73 0.77 -40.68
C LEU A 57 4.45 -0.19 -39.54
N THR A 58 4.21 -1.47 -39.83
CA THR A 58 4.01 -2.51 -38.83
C THR A 58 5.20 -2.59 -37.86
N LYS A 59 6.42 -2.62 -38.41
CA LYS A 59 7.64 -2.65 -37.59
C LYS A 59 7.79 -1.38 -36.75
N ALA A 60 7.54 -0.21 -37.34
CA ALA A 60 7.64 1.06 -36.62
C ALA A 60 6.61 1.16 -35.48
N LEU A 61 5.35 0.80 -35.74
CA LEU A 61 4.31 0.77 -34.71
C LEU A 61 4.61 -0.21 -33.59
N PHE A 62 5.07 -1.40 -33.94
CA PHE A 62 5.44 -2.39 -32.93
C PHE A 62 6.60 -1.91 -32.06
N ASN A 63 7.65 -1.33 -32.66
CA ASN A 63 8.77 -0.76 -31.92
C ASN A 63 8.31 0.40 -31.01
N TYR A 64 7.45 1.27 -31.49
CA TYR A 64 6.87 2.35 -30.69
C TYR A 64 6.11 1.82 -29.48
N GLN A 65 5.22 0.84 -29.66
CA GLN A 65 4.50 0.22 -28.58
C GLN A 65 5.43 -0.46 -27.57
N LEU A 66 6.50 -1.10 -28.04
CA LEU A 66 7.49 -1.72 -27.17
C LEU A 66 8.21 -0.68 -26.31
N ILE A 67 8.64 0.44 -26.90
CA ILE A 67 9.27 1.55 -26.18
C ILE A 67 8.32 2.10 -25.10
N GLN A 68 7.07 2.39 -25.43
CA GLN A 68 6.06 2.87 -24.47
C GLN A 68 5.88 1.89 -23.31
N ASN A 69 5.74 0.59 -23.60
CA ASN A 69 5.61 -0.43 -22.56
C ASN A 69 6.85 -0.51 -21.65
N VAL A 70 8.05 -0.33 -22.19
CA VAL A 70 9.30 -0.31 -21.39
C VAL A 70 9.34 0.93 -20.50
N GLU A 71 8.97 2.10 -21.01
CA GLU A 71 8.92 3.35 -20.25
C GLU A 71 7.89 3.26 -19.12
N ASP A 72 6.70 2.75 -19.38
CA ASP A 72 5.67 2.55 -18.35
C ASP A 72 6.13 1.59 -17.25
N LYS A 73 6.76 0.48 -17.64
CA LYS A 73 7.33 -0.48 -16.67
C LYS A 73 8.46 0.12 -15.86
N ARG A 74 9.32 0.92 -16.49
CA ARG A 74 10.40 1.64 -15.80
C ARG A 74 9.84 2.63 -14.77
N ASN A 75 8.81 3.39 -15.14
CA ASN A 75 8.17 4.35 -14.23
C ASN A 75 7.52 3.64 -13.04
N GLN A 76 6.81 2.52 -13.29
CA GLN A 76 6.24 1.70 -12.22
C GLN A 76 7.33 1.16 -11.27
N LEU A 77 8.45 0.70 -11.82
CA LEU A 77 9.57 0.19 -11.01
C LEU A 77 10.21 1.29 -10.17
N ASN A 78 10.42 2.48 -10.73
CA ASN A 78 10.99 3.61 -10.00
C ASN A 78 10.08 4.05 -8.83
N LEU A 79 8.76 4.06 -9.04
CA LEU A 79 7.82 4.34 -7.95
C LEU A 79 7.90 3.29 -6.84
N LYS A 80 8.01 2.01 -7.21
CA LYS A 80 8.18 0.93 -6.23
C LYS A 80 9.52 1.00 -5.48
N LEU A 81 10.59 1.39 -6.13
CA LEU A 81 11.89 1.61 -5.47
C LEU A 81 11.82 2.75 -4.46
N LEU A 82 11.20 3.88 -4.82
CA LEU A 82 11.01 5.01 -3.90
C LEU A 82 10.16 4.62 -2.69
N GLU A 83 9.09 3.83 -2.92
CA GLU A 83 8.26 3.28 -1.85
C GLU A 83 9.08 2.39 -0.88
N LEU A 84 9.93 1.51 -1.43
CA LEU A 84 10.81 0.65 -0.64
C LEU A 84 11.88 1.43 0.12
N GLU A 85 12.51 2.44 -0.47
CA GLU A 85 13.47 3.32 0.21
C GLU A 85 12.79 4.05 1.38
N THR A 86 11.61 4.61 1.16
CA THR A 86 10.83 5.26 2.22
C THR A 86 10.53 4.31 3.38
N LEU A 87 10.09 3.09 3.07
CA LEU A 87 9.83 2.06 4.08
C LEU A 87 11.09 1.65 4.83
N PHE A 88 12.23 1.56 4.13
CA PHE A 88 13.51 1.22 4.75
C PHE A 88 13.98 2.32 5.70
N ASP A 89 13.93 3.59 5.30
CA ASP A 89 14.31 4.73 6.14
C ASP A 89 13.45 4.82 7.39
N ILE A 90 12.14 4.61 7.25
CA ILE A 90 11.21 4.53 8.37
C ILE A 90 11.58 3.38 9.31
N SER A 91 11.90 2.21 8.76
CA SER A 91 12.29 1.03 9.51
C SER A 91 13.54 1.26 10.37
N VAL A 92 14.57 1.89 9.78
CA VAL A 92 15.83 2.22 10.48
C VAL A 92 15.56 3.23 11.61
N ALA A 93 14.79 4.28 11.36
CA ALA A 93 14.47 5.28 12.35
C ALA A 93 13.63 4.71 13.51
N ILE A 94 12.63 3.86 13.20
CA ILE A 94 11.82 3.16 14.20
C ILE A 94 12.67 2.24 15.08
N SER A 95 13.65 1.54 14.52
CA SER A 95 14.52 0.61 15.24
C SER A 95 15.46 1.30 16.24
N SER A 96 15.69 2.60 16.11
CA SER A 96 16.56 3.38 16.99
C SER A 96 15.86 3.87 18.28
N VAL A 97 14.54 3.81 18.36
CA VAL A 97 13.75 4.28 19.50
C VAL A 97 13.48 3.13 20.47
N LEU A 98 14.05 3.20 21.67
CA LEU A 98 13.91 2.15 22.69
C LEU A 98 12.67 2.31 23.59
N ASN A 99 12.06 3.51 23.63
CA ASN A 99 10.86 3.76 24.42
C ASN A 99 9.60 3.44 23.60
N VAL A 100 8.79 2.52 24.10
CA VAL A 100 7.56 2.06 23.43
C VAL A 100 6.55 3.20 23.19
N LYS A 101 6.48 4.19 24.08
CA LYS A 101 5.56 5.33 23.92
C LYS A 101 6.02 6.24 22.81
N ASP A 102 7.27 6.69 22.86
CA ASP A 102 7.85 7.57 21.84
C ASP A 102 7.83 6.92 20.48
N LEU A 103 8.04 5.60 20.43
CA LEU A 103 7.96 4.81 19.20
C LEU A 103 6.57 4.83 18.59
N ARG A 104 5.48 4.75 19.37
CA ARG A 104 4.10 4.84 18.86
C ARG A 104 3.79 6.22 18.29
N GLU A 105 4.25 7.27 18.95
CA GLU A 105 4.10 8.66 18.48
C GLU A 105 4.83 8.88 17.16
N GLU A 106 6.09 8.42 17.05
CA GLU A 106 6.91 8.53 15.84
C GLU A 106 6.27 7.76 14.65
N ILE A 107 5.82 6.53 14.88
CA ILE A 107 5.16 5.73 13.85
C ILE A 107 3.89 6.42 13.36
N LEU A 108 3.06 6.94 14.28
CA LEU A 108 1.83 7.64 13.94
C LEU A 108 2.13 8.90 13.13
N TRP A 109 3.09 9.70 13.58
CA TRP A 109 3.50 10.92 12.89
C TRP A 109 3.96 10.65 11.44
N ARG A 110 4.76 9.60 11.24
CA ARG A 110 5.20 9.19 9.90
C ARG A 110 4.06 8.68 9.04
N ALA A 111 3.17 7.87 9.61
CA ALA A 111 2.01 7.35 8.89
C ALA A 111 1.07 8.47 8.43
N THR A 112 0.80 9.45 9.29
CA THR A 112 -0.01 10.62 8.93
C THR A 112 0.65 11.46 7.84
N GLY A 113 1.97 11.67 7.91
CA GLY A 113 2.71 12.41 6.90
C GLY A 113 2.73 11.72 5.53
N VAL A 114 3.01 10.42 5.49
CA VAL A 114 3.09 9.65 4.23
C VAL A 114 1.74 9.56 3.53
N LEU A 115 0.64 9.41 4.29
CA LEU A 115 -0.71 9.31 3.73
C LEU A 115 -1.45 10.65 3.63
N ASN A 116 -0.81 11.75 4.03
CA ASN A 116 -1.44 13.07 4.15
C ASN A 116 -2.75 13.02 4.96
N ALA A 117 -2.76 12.25 6.05
CA ALA A 117 -3.92 12.18 6.92
C ALA A 117 -3.93 13.39 7.87
N SER A 118 -5.09 14.05 8.01
CA SER A 118 -5.22 15.21 8.89
C SER A 118 -5.25 14.84 10.38
N ARG A 119 -5.70 13.63 10.70
CA ARG A 119 -5.85 13.13 12.06
C ARG A 119 -5.48 11.66 12.16
N GLY A 120 -4.99 11.24 13.32
CA GLY A 120 -4.66 9.84 13.54
C GLY A 120 -4.57 9.46 15.00
N ILE A 121 -4.81 8.19 15.30
CA ILE A 121 -4.67 7.60 16.64
C ILE A 121 -4.09 6.20 16.57
N VAL A 122 -3.34 5.84 17.61
CA VAL A 122 -2.94 4.47 17.90
C VAL A 122 -3.71 3.98 19.11
N LEU A 123 -4.49 2.93 18.91
CA LEU A 123 -5.26 2.25 19.96
C LEU A 123 -4.52 1.02 20.44
N VAL A 124 -4.40 0.87 21.74
CA VAL A 124 -3.80 -0.31 22.36
C VAL A 124 -4.78 -0.99 23.31
N PRO A 125 -4.68 -2.32 23.47
CA PRO A 125 -5.46 -3.02 24.47
C PRO A 125 -5.08 -2.59 25.89
N LYS A 126 -6.05 -2.16 26.68
CA LYS A 126 -5.87 -1.98 28.12
C LYS A 126 -5.78 -3.34 28.80
N GLU A 127 -4.85 -3.49 29.72
CA GLU A 127 -4.64 -4.75 30.43
C GLU A 127 -5.92 -5.22 31.16
N ASN A 128 -6.24 -6.49 31.00
CA ASN A 128 -7.41 -7.16 31.60
C ASN A 128 -8.77 -6.48 31.33
N SER A 129 -8.88 -5.74 30.22
CA SER A 129 -10.10 -5.03 29.86
C SER A 129 -10.46 -5.26 28.38
N PRO A 130 -11.77 -5.29 28.03
CA PRO A 130 -12.22 -5.29 26.65
C PRO A 130 -12.10 -3.91 25.97
N ILE A 131 -11.47 -2.95 26.65
CA ILE A 131 -11.38 -1.56 26.21
C ILE A 131 -10.03 -1.35 25.49
N LEU A 132 -10.06 -0.52 24.46
CA LEU A 132 -8.88 0.05 23.79
C LEU A 132 -8.73 1.49 24.25
N GLU A 133 -7.52 1.88 24.59
CA GLU A 133 -7.16 3.25 24.94
C GLU A 133 -6.28 3.88 23.87
N ILE A 134 -6.34 5.18 23.73
CA ILE A 134 -5.44 5.94 22.88
C ILE A 134 -4.07 5.96 23.53
N SER A 135 -3.08 5.48 22.79
CA SER A 135 -1.68 5.44 23.25
C SER A 135 -0.80 6.45 22.53
N ALA A 136 -1.20 6.90 21.36
CA ALA A 136 -0.62 8.02 20.64
C ALA A 136 -1.71 8.69 19.81
N SER A 137 -1.62 10.01 19.65
CA SER A 137 -2.59 10.81 18.89
C SER A 137 -1.89 11.87 18.05
N PHE A 138 -2.50 12.19 16.92
CA PHE A 138 -2.07 13.28 16.04
C PHE A 138 -3.29 14.11 15.65
N ASN A 139 -3.28 15.41 15.99
CA ASN A 139 -4.40 16.35 15.79
C ASN A 139 -5.74 15.80 16.33
N TRP A 140 -5.72 15.14 17.48
CA TRP A 140 -6.88 14.54 18.11
C TRP A 140 -7.28 15.31 19.36
N ASP A 141 -8.51 15.83 19.41
CA ASP A 141 -8.96 16.73 20.46
C ASP A 141 -9.42 15.99 21.75
N ASP A 142 -9.83 14.71 21.62
CA ASP A 142 -10.34 13.91 22.73
C ASP A 142 -9.45 12.68 23.00
N GLU A 143 -8.44 12.86 23.84
CA GLU A 143 -7.54 11.79 24.26
C GLU A 143 -8.22 10.74 25.17
N ASN A 144 -9.41 11.04 25.70
CA ASN A 144 -10.14 10.14 26.58
C ASN A 144 -11.13 9.22 25.81
N THR A 145 -11.13 9.27 24.49
CA THR A 145 -11.97 8.39 23.68
C THR A 145 -11.62 6.91 23.94
N LEU A 146 -12.52 6.19 24.58
CA LEU A 146 -12.41 4.76 24.85
C LEU A 146 -13.23 3.96 23.83
N LEU A 147 -12.58 3.05 23.13
CA LEU A 147 -13.24 2.17 22.17
C LEU A 147 -13.28 0.72 22.72
N SER A 148 -14.39 0.05 22.52
CA SER A 148 -14.49 -1.37 22.88
C SER A 148 -13.83 -2.25 21.82
N LYS A 149 -13.04 -3.24 22.23
CA LYS A 149 -12.52 -4.32 21.35
C LYS A 149 -13.64 -5.08 20.63
N ASN A 150 -14.83 -5.08 21.22
CA ASN A 150 -16.01 -5.79 20.68
C ASN A 150 -16.75 -5.02 19.57
N LEU A 151 -16.29 -3.84 19.18
CA LEU A 151 -16.83 -3.19 17.98
C LEU A 151 -16.65 -4.13 16.79
N LYS A 152 -17.78 -4.42 16.09
CA LYS A 152 -17.82 -5.40 14.97
C LYS A 152 -16.67 -5.21 13.99
N MET A 153 -16.34 -3.96 13.69
CA MET A 153 -15.30 -3.64 12.73
C MET A 153 -13.90 -4.01 13.24
N LEU A 154 -13.57 -3.66 14.48
CA LEU A 154 -12.27 -3.99 15.09
C LEU A 154 -12.12 -5.50 15.29
N SER A 155 -13.20 -6.19 15.69
CA SER A 155 -13.22 -7.66 15.77
C SER A 155 -12.99 -8.31 14.41
N LYS A 156 -13.56 -7.76 13.33
CA LYS A 156 -13.34 -8.23 11.95
C LYS A 156 -11.88 -8.03 11.54
N VAL A 157 -11.35 -6.83 11.71
CA VAL A 157 -9.93 -6.50 11.40
C VAL A 157 -8.98 -7.43 12.15
N THR A 158 -9.25 -7.73 13.42
CA THR A 158 -8.44 -8.67 14.22
C THR A 158 -8.50 -10.09 13.67
N LYS A 159 -9.71 -10.58 13.32
CA LYS A 159 -9.92 -11.95 12.83
C LYS A 159 -9.31 -12.14 11.45
N ASP A 160 -9.54 -11.21 10.55
CA ASP A 160 -9.11 -11.30 9.16
C ASP A 160 -7.62 -10.91 8.99
N LYS A 161 -7.00 -10.34 10.03
CA LYS A 161 -5.63 -9.80 10.03
C LYS A 161 -5.40 -8.79 8.89
N LYS A 162 -6.44 -8.11 8.44
CA LYS A 162 -6.42 -7.17 7.32
C LYS A 162 -7.03 -5.84 7.73
N GLY A 163 -6.45 -4.76 7.21
CA GLY A 163 -7.02 -3.43 7.37
C GLY A 163 -8.36 -3.26 6.65
N VAL A 164 -9.06 -2.20 6.97
CA VAL A 164 -10.32 -1.82 6.35
C VAL A 164 -10.34 -0.32 6.08
N ILE A 165 -10.91 0.06 4.94
CA ILE A 165 -11.23 1.44 4.59
C ILE A 165 -12.73 1.63 4.83
N LEU A 166 -13.08 2.67 5.56
CA LEU A 166 -14.44 3.12 5.79
C LEU A 166 -14.63 4.48 5.11
N THR A 167 -15.70 4.59 4.36
CA THR A 167 -16.07 5.80 3.65
C THR A 167 -17.37 6.39 4.22
N ALA A 168 -17.71 7.59 3.85
CA ALA A 168 -18.96 8.25 4.28
C ALA A 168 -20.22 7.40 4.02
N ALA A 169 -20.17 6.42 3.11
CA ALA A 169 -21.28 5.53 2.79
C ALA A 169 -21.49 4.42 3.82
N ASP A 170 -20.46 4.05 4.60
CA ASP A 170 -20.49 2.85 5.47
C ASP A 170 -21.27 3.05 6.77
N LYS A 171 -21.34 4.27 7.30
CA LYS A 171 -22.11 4.67 8.51
C LYS A 171 -21.93 3.68 9.69
N THR A 172 -20.70 3.41 10.04
CA THR A 172 -20.38 2.45 11.11
C THR A 172 -20.36 3.11 12.49
N SER A 173 -20.58 2.32 13.53
CA SER A 173 -20.54 2.81 14.92
C SER A 173 -19.17 3.37 15.34
N ILE A 174 -18.10 3.02 14.65
CA ILE A 174 -16.76 3.60 14.89
C ILE A 174 -16.67 5.00 14.31
N GLN A 175 -17.24 5.23 13.13
CA GLN A 175 -17.29 6.56 12.49
C GLN A 175 -18.13 7.53 13.35
N GLU A 176 -19.28 7.08 13.85
CA GLU A 176 -20.10 7.90 14.76
C GLU A 176 -19.38 8.28 16.05
N LYS A 177 -18.65 7.33 16.64
CA LYS A 177 -17.89 7.58 17.89
C LYS A 177 -16.70 8.50 17.72
N LEU A 178 -16.04 8.42 16.57
CA LEU A 178 -14.88 9.24 16.26
C LEU A 178 -15.25 10.57 15.62
N GLY A 179 -16.50 10.72 15.16
CA GLY A 179 -16.97 11.92 14.45
C GLY A 179 -16.36 12.07 13.04
N GLU A 180 -15.81 10.99 12.48
CA GLU A 180 -15.08 10.99 11.22
C GLU A 180 -15.83 10.17 10.15
N LYS A 181 -15.74 10.63 8.89
CA LYS A 181 -16.44 9.98 7.76
C LYS A 181 -15.55 8.97 7.03
N ASP A 182 -14.32 9.35 6.76
CA ASP A 182 -13.37 8.57 6.00
C ASP A 182 -12.24 8.11 6.94
N ILE A 183 -12.16 6.82 7.18
CA ILE A 183 -11.22 6.22 8.14
C ILE A 183 -10.54 5.02 7.48
N ILE A 184 -9.23 4.93 7.63
CA ILE A 184 -8.48 3.73 7.35
C ILE A 184 -8.03 3.10 8.67
N ILE A 185 -8.28 1.81 8.86
CA ILE A 185 -7.97 1.07 10.09
C ILE A 185 -7.04 -0.08 9.74
N VAL A 186 -5.89 -0.16 10.37
CA VAL A 186 -4.93 -1.25 10.18
C VAL A 186 -4.50 -1.83 11.52
N PRO A 187 -4.45 -3.16 11.69
CA PRO A 187 -3.97 -3.78 12.91
C PRO A 187 -2.45 -3.68 13.03
N LEU A 188 -1.95 -3.41 14.22
CA LEU A 188 -0.54 -3.53 14.59
C LEU A 188 -0.28 -4.96 15.05
N GLN A 189 0.15 -5.82 14.14
CA GLN A 189 0.26 -7.25 14.41
C GLN A 189 1.70 -7.74 14.29
N ALA A 190 2.24 -8.30 15.39
CA ALA A 190 3.53 -8.96 15.40
C ALA A 190 3.31 -10.46 15.63
N LYS A 191 3.73 -11.28 14.66
CA LYS A 191 3.49 -12.73 14.65
C LYS A 191 1.99 -13.04 14.85
N ASP A 192 1.62 -13.61 15.99
CA ASP A 192 0.22 -13.95 16.31
C ASP A 192 -0.41 -13.03 17.36
N LYS A 193 0.31 -11.96 17.78
CA LYS A 193 -0.17 -11.02 18.79
C LYS A 193 -0.67 -9.75 18.12
N ASN A 194 -1.89 -9.32 18.44
CA ASN A 194 -2.38 -8.00 18.12
C ASN A 194 -1.94 -7.00 19.21
N LEU A 195 -1.06 -6.08 18.84
CA LEU A 195 -0.52 -5.05 19.71
C LEU A 195 -1.43 -3.81 19.77
N GLY A 196 -2.36 -3.69 18.83
CA GLY A 196 -3.26 -2.54 18.75
C GLY A 196 -3.75 -2.28 17.32
N PHE A 197 -4.24 -1.07 17.10
CA PHE A 197 -4.73 -0.62 15.82
C PHE A 197 -4.22 0.79 15.54
N MET A 198 -3.90 1.05 14.28
CA MET A 198 -3.69 2.41 13.78
C MET A 198 -4.91 2.83 12.98
N LEU A 199 -5.42 4.01 13.29
CA LEU A 199 -6.53 4.64 12.60
C LEU A 199 -6.06 5.99 12.09
N LEU A 200 -6.26 6.23 10.79
CA LEU A 200 -6.03 7.53 10.18
C LEU A 200 -7.34 8.02 9.57
N CYS A 201 -7.57 9.32 9.65
CA CYS A 201 -8.80 9.97 9.23
C CYS A 201 -8.51 11.10 8.25
N SER A 202 -9.45 11.34 7.34
CA SER A 202 -9.52 12.54 6.49
C SER A 202 -8.23 12.80 5.71
N LYS A 203 -8.04 12.09 4.60
CA LYS A 203 -6.91 12.31 3.69
C LYS A 203 -7.01 13.69 3.03
N GLU A 204 -5.98 14.52 3.21
CA GLU A 204 -5.91 15.86 2.62
C GLU A 204 -5.20 15.83 1.27
N THR A 205 -5.77 16.56 0.31
CA THR A 205 -5.19 16.79 -1.01
C THR A 205 -5.19 18.28 -1.32
N ARG A 206 -4.54 18.67 -2.42
CA ARG A 206 -4.53 20.09 -2.85
C ARG A 206 -5.93 20.62 -3.19
N THR A 207 -6.89 19.75 -3.45
CA THR A 207 -8.27 20.07 -3.86
C THR A 207 -9.28 19.87 -2.74
N GLY A 208 -8.86 19.44 -1.55
CA GLY A 208 -9.72 19.14 -0.41
C GLY A 208 -9.46 17.76 0.19
N THR A 209 -10.47 17.19 0.85
CA THR A 209 -10.37 15.82 1.41
C THR A 209 -10.83 14.79 0.41
N GLU A 210 -10.12 13.66 0.35
CA GLU A 210 -10.45 12.50 -0.49
C GLU A 210 -10.52 11.22 0.37
N PRO A 211 -11.35 10.24 -0.01
CA PRO A 211 -11.35 8.95 0.68
C PRO A 211 -10.03 8.21 0.45
N PHE A 212 -9.62 7.41 1.44
CA PHE A 212 -8.49 6.51 1.29
C PHE A 212 -8.77 5.45 0.23
N ASN A 213 -7.72 5.00 -0.47
CA ASN A 213 -7.78 4.00 -1.53
C ASN A 213 -6.95 2.75 -1.20
N GLN A 214 -6.95 1.76 -2.10
CA GLN A 214 -6.23 0.51 -1.87
C GLN A 214 -4.70 0.69 -1.79
N ASN A 215 -4.12 1.64 -2.52
CA ASN A 215 -2.69 1.92 -2.42
C ASN A 215 -2.34 2.50 -1.04
N ASP A 216 -3.20 3.37 -0.49
CA ASP A 216 -3.06 3.88 0.87
C ASP A 216 -3.13 2.74 1.91
N MET A 217 -4.03 1.77 1.70
CA MET A 217 -4.15 0.58 2.54
C MET A 217 -2.89 -0.28 2.50
N ASP A 218 -2.36 -0.55 1.31
CA ASP A 218 -1.18 -1.37 1.13
C ASP A 218 0.05 -0.72 1.79
N LEU A 219 0.20 0.59 1.61
CA LEU A 219 1.29 1.37 2.21
C LEU A 219 1.18 1.41 3.75
N LEU A 220 -0.01 1.74 4.28
CA LEU A 220 -0.22 1.76 5.73
C LEU A 220 -0.05 0.37 6.36
N SER A 221 -0.50 -0.67 5.67
CA SER A 221 -0.32 -2.06 6.14
C SER A 221 1.16 -2.44 6.22
N ALA A 222 1.97 -2.04 5.24
CA ALA A 222 3.41 -2.27 5.26
C ALA A 222 4.08 -1.52 6.43
N LEU A 223 3.73 -0.25 6.65
CA LEU A 223 4.20 0.54 7.80
C LEU A 223 3.79 -0.08 9.13
N CYS A 224 2.52 -0.48 9.28
CA CYS A 224 2.01 -1.09 10.52
C CYS A 224 2.66 -2.43 10.82
N ASN A 225 2.94 -3.26 9.81
CA ASN A 225 3.64 -4.52 10.00
C ASN A 225 5.07 -4.29 10.51
N GLN A 226 5.79 -3.34 9.93
CA GLN A 226 7.14 -2.98 10.37
C GLN A 226 7.12 -2.38 11.79
N ALA A 227 6.18 -1.48 12.04
CA ALA A 227 5.95 -0.86 13.33
C ALA A 227 5.66 -1.90 14.43
N ALA A 228 4.82 -2.89 14.14
CA ALA A 228 4.46 -3.94 15.08
C ALA A 228 5.68 -4.77 15.51
N VAL A 229 6.58 -5.10 14.57
CA VAL A 229 7.84 -5.81 14.88
C VAL A 229 8.72 -4.96 15.79
N ALA A 230 8.88 -3.67 15.49
CA ALA A 230 9.69 -2.77 16.31
C ALA A 230 9.10 -2.57 17.72
N LEU A 231 7.77 -2.43 17.82
CA LEU A 231 7.06 -2.33 19.11
C LEU A 231 7.18 -3.60 19.95
N ASP A 232 7.10 -4.78 19.33
CA ASP A 232 7.28 -6.07 20.04
C ASP A 232 8.72 -6.19 20.54
N ASN A 233 9.71 -5.83 19.73
CA ASN A 233 11.11 -5.81 20.13
C ASN A 233 11.39 -4.82 21.27
N ALA A 234 10.88 -3.60 21.21
CA ALA A 234 11.03 -2.59 22.28
C ALA A 234 10.36 -3.04 23.57
N ARG A 235 9.20 -3.70 23.49
CA ARG A 235 8.51 -4.28 24.65
C ARG A 235 9.32 -5.41 25.28
N LEU A 236 9.85 -6.32 24.48
CA LEU A 236 10.70 -7.42 24.96
C LEU A 236 11.96 -6.88 25.64
N PHE A 237 12.61 -5.88 25.04
CA PHE A 237 13.78 -5.24 25.63
C PHE A 237 13.47 -4.59 26.98
N LYS A 238 12.34 -3.86 27.05
CA LYS A 238 11.86 -3.26 28.32
C LYS A 238 11.65 -4.32 29.39
N ASN A 239 10.96 -5.42 29.07
CA ASN A 239 10.71 -6.50 30.03
C ASN A 239 12.00 -7.12 30.54
N ILE A 240 12.97 -7.40 29.66
CA ILE A 240 14.29 -7.93 30.05
C ILE A 240 15.03 -6.96 30.97
N THR A 241 14.98 -5.66 30.65
CA THR A 241 15.65 -4.63 31.46
C THR A 241 15.00 -4.52 32.87
N GLU A 242 13.66 -4.52 32.94
CA GLU A 242 12.92 -4.48 34.18
C GLU A 242 13.17 -5.74 35.04
N GLU A 243 13.21 -6.91 34.42
CA GLU A 243 13.51 -8.18 35.12
C GLU A 243 14.97 -8.20 35.63
N LYS A 244 15.92 -7.72 34.83
CA LYS A 244 17.31 -7.56 35.29
C LYS A 244 17.41 -6.61 36.49
N GLN A 245 16.79 -5.42 36.37
CA GLN A 245 16.77 -4.44 37.46
C GLN A 245 16.14 -4.99 38.75
N PHE A 246 15.05 -5.73 38.61
CA PHE A 246 14.38 -6.39 39.71
C PHE A 246 15.31 -7.42 40.41
N ASN A 247 16.01 -8.24 39.62
CA ASN A 247 16.97 -9.22 40.13
C ASN A 247 18.17 -8.54 40.82
N GLU A 248 18.71 -7.46 40.25
CA GLU A 248 19.77 -6.66 40.87
C GLU A 248 19.30 -6.06 42.19
N ASN A 249 18.11 -5.45 42.24
CA ASN A 249 17.53 -4.90 43.49
C ASN A 249 17.29 -5.96 44.55
N ILE A 250 16.91 -7.20 44.18
CA ILE A 250 16.80 -8.32 45.13
C ILE A 250 18.18 -8.64 45.71
N LEU A 251 19.19 -8.80 44.87
CA LEU A 251 20.54 -9.11 45.29
C LEU A 251 21.11 -8.05 46.23
N ASP A 252 20.91 -6.76 45.92
CA ASP A 252 21.35 -5.64 46.75
C ASP A 252 20.60 -5.53 48.10
N SER A 253 19.34 -6.01 48.13
CA SER A 253 18.51 -5.98 49.35
C SER A 253 18.76 -7.16 50.30
N ILE A 254 19.47 -8.20 49.87
CA ILE A 254 19.78 -9.36 50.67
C ILE A 254 20.95 -9.00 51.64
N ALA A 255 20.67 -8.87 52.90
CA ALA A 255 21.65 -8.53 53.94
C ALA A 255 22.64 -9.67 54.26
N THR A 256 22.45 -10.86 53.70
CA THR A 256 23.31 -12.04 53.83
C THR A 256 23.97 -12.38 52.51
N GLY A 257 25.21 -12.86 52.51
CA GLY A 257 25.90 -13.29 51.30
C GLY A 257 25.17 -14.45 50.64
N VAL A 258 25.03 -14.35 49.31
CA VAL A 258 24.44 -15.40 48.43
C VAL A 258 25.56 -16.05 47.64
N ILE A 259 25.63 -17.38 47.70
CA ILE A 259 26.55 -18.19 46.91
C ILE A 259 25.71 -18.96 45.90
N THR A 260 25.99 -18.81 44.64
CA THR A 260 25.36 -19.59 43.55
C THR A 260 26.29 -20.73 43.18
N LEU A 261 25.72 -21.94 43.04
CA LEU A 261 26.43 -23.13 42.62
C LEU A 261 25.88 -23.53 41.23
N ASP A 262 26.75 -24.05 40.38
CA ASP A 262 26.30 -24.68 39.11
C ASP A 262 25.71 -26.08 39.39
N ASN A 263 25.27 -26.78 38.30
CA ASN A 263 24.70 -28.12 38.42
C ASN A 263 25.68 -29.21 38.92
N LEU A 264 26.96 -28.88 39.03
CA LEU A 264 28.03 -29.74 39.50
C LEU A 264 28.41 -29.40 40.93
N GLY A 265 27.82 -28.34 41.51
CA GLY A 265 28.11 -27.87 42.90
C GLY A 265 29.34 -26.98 42.99
N GLU A 266 29.81 -26.41 41.90
CA GLU A 266 30.92 -25.44 41.86
C GLU A 266 30.40 -24.00 41.96
N ILE A 267 31.21 -23.10 42.61
CA ILE A 267 30.85 -21.69 42.87
C ILE A 267 31.14 -20.85 41.61
#